data_0f516f2e66d9b1c164c6ddf36d9847d0
#
_entry.id   0f516f2e66d9b1c164c6ddf36d9847d0
#
_cell.length_a   1.000
_cell.length_b   1.000
_cell.length_c   1.000
_cell.angle_alpha   90.00
_cell.angle_beta   90.00
_cell.angle_gamma   90.00
#
_symmetry.space_group_name_H-M   'P 1'
#
loop_
_entity.id
_entity.type
_entity.pdbx_description
1 polymer ?
#
loop_
_entity_poly.entity_id
_entity_poly.type
_entity_poly.pdbx_seq_one_letter_code
_entity_poly.pdbx_strand_id
1 'polypeptide(L)'
;MRPSVAAPATLALVLAVALAGHTQPGKGSEGHAPAAASKHYVLPATPENVQWGWYDPGEKPRLVINSGDTVSIETISHSLGQIKPGLDMDGIVKLRKENDGGGPHSITGPIYVSGAEPGDTLEVRILKIVPKPDAFNFNLPGKDFPTVGLLAPEFPEGFVRYYKLDLVKMQTQFKPGIVIDLQPFPGTFAVGVDPNEPDAKAGPPIHDAKGRTSTLRPWKNGSNMDLNELQAGSTLYLPVFLKGGLIWTGDSHCRQGNGEVNLTALECAYKEIEIQPIVRKHLKTDWPWAETKTDWIFMGYDEDLNQAMKIAVEQTVHWLSSQQIVPMSREEAYALASIVGDCRVTQVVDIRKGVHCMIPKRVFVGQRQVAHQGS
;
A
#
# COMPACT_ATOMS: atom_id res chain seq x y z
N MET A 1 -74.36 -25.51 28.47
CA MET A 1 -74.87 -24.42 29.33
C MET A 1 -73.83 -23.31 29.39
N ARG A 2 -74.12 -22.18 28.85
CA ARG A 2 -73.34 -20.95 29.03
C ARG A 2 -73.90 -20.19 30.25
N PRO A 3 -73.09 -19.37 30.91
CA PRO A 3 -73.55 -18.04 31.15
C PRO A 3 -72.57 -16.96 30.64
N SER A 4 -73.19 -15.94 30.14
CA SER A 4 -72.78 -14.62 29.75
C SER A 4 -72.41 -13.80 30.99
N VAL A 5 -71.28 -13.00 30.87
CA VAL A 5 -71.01 -11.92 31.83
C VAL A 5 -70.66 -10.65 31.01
N ALA A 6 -71.39 -9.59 31.36
CA ALA A 6 -71.38 -8.29 30.74
C ALA A 6 -70.13 -7.47 31.03
N ALA A 7 -69.78 -6.59 30.11
CA ALA A 7 -68.77 -5.56 30.24
C ALA A 7 -69.32 -4.28 30.94
N PRO A 8 -68.55 -3.57 31.77
CA PRO A 8 -68.88 -2.22 32.18
C PRO A 8 -68.26 -1.16 31.25
N ALA A 9 -69.08 -0.17 30.93
CA ALA A 9 -68.72 1.04 30.20
C ALA A 9 -67.85 1.97 31.09
N THR A 10 -66.72 2.41 30.59
CA THR A 10 -65.92 3.41 31.25
C THR A 10 -66.02 4.75 30.52
N LEU A 11 -66.45 5.74 31.23
CA LEU A 11 -66.65 7.16 30.86
C LEU A 11 -65.31 7.83 30.57
N ALA A 12 -65.14 8.39 29.38
CA ALA A 12 -63.97 9.17 29.02
C ALA A 12 -64.12 10.63 29.43
N LEU A 13 -63.31 11.07 30.35
CA LEU A 13 -63.17 12.49 30.74
C LEU A 13 -62.14 13.17 29.85
N VAL A 14 -62.57 14.11 29.01
CA VAL A 14 -61.71 14.93 28.17
C VAL A 14 -61.18 16.10 29.00
N LEU A 15 -59.90 16.08 29.30
CA LEU A 15 -59.20 17.20 29.90
C LEU A 15 -58.45 17.98 28.80
N ALA A 16 -58.91 19.17 28.48
CA ALA A 16 -58.21 20.10 27.62
C ALA A 16 -57.05 20.76 28.38
N VAL A 17 -55.82 20.43 28.01
CA VAL A 17 -54.61 21.14 28.50
C VAL A 17 -54.15 22.10 27.41
N ALA A 18 -54.21 23.38 27.71
CA ALA A 18 -53.65 24.44 26.89
C ALA A 18 -52.11 24.35 26.91
N LEU A 19 -51.49 24.04 25.78
CA LEU A 19 -50.05 24.11 25.59
C LEU A 19 -49.65 25.57 25.30
N ALA A 20 -49.02 26.22 26.26
CA ALA A 20 -48.26 27.45 26.05
C ALA A 20 -46.99 27.08 25.25
N GLY A 21 -46.90 27.60 24.03
CA GLY A 21 -45.72 27.40 23.18
C GLY A 21 -44.51 28.17 23.74
N HIS A 22 -43.49 27.38 24.18
CA HIS A 22 -42.15 27.91 24.34
C HIS A 22 -41.40 27.62 23.02
N THR A 23 -41.22 28.67 22.22
CA THR A 23 -40.29 28.64 21.09
C THR A 23 -38.86 28.65 21.64
N GLN A 24 -38.18 27.52 21.63
CA GLN A 24 -36.73 27.47 21.77
C GLN A 24 -36.07 28.06 20.51
N PRO A 25 -35.00 28.88 20.67
CA PRO A 25 -34.25 29.36 19.52
C PRO A 25 -33.57 28.17 18.85
N GLY A 26 -33.82 28.04 17.55
CA GLY A 26 -33.22 27.00 16.72
C GLY A 26 -31.70 27.01 16.87
N LYS A 27 -31.12 25.83 17.18
CA LYS A 27 -29.70 25.60 16.99
C LYS A 27 -29.43 25.81 15.50
N GLY A 28 -28.60 26.82 15.21
CA GLY A 28 -28.13 27.08 13.87
C GLY A 28 -27.53 25.79 13.30
N SER A 29 -27.97 25.40 12.13
CA SER A 29 -27.30 24.41 11.31
C SER A 29 -25.88 24.93 11.07
N GLU A 30 -24.89 24.30 11.66
CA GLU A 30 -23.49 24.49 11.23
C GLU A 30 -23.45 24.13 9.73
N GLY A 31 -23.49 25.17 8.90
CA GLY A 31 -23.31 25.01 7.47
C GLY A 31 -21.94 24.36 7.22
N HIS A 32 -21.93 23.13 6.80
CA HIS A 32 -20.74 22.53 6.22
C HIS A 32 -20.33 23.43 5.06
N ALA A 33 -19.19 24.11 5.21
CA ALA A 33 -18.58 24.79 4.07
C ALA A 33 -18.41 23.74 2.95
N PRO A 34 -18.74 24.08 1.68
CA PRO A 34 -18.57 23.16 0.59
C PRO A 34 -17.12 22.69 0.58
N ALA A 35 -16.90 21.37 0.52
CA ALA A 35 -15.56 20.80 0.43
C ALA A 35 -14.85 21.49 -0.73
N ALA A 36 -13.67 22.06 -0.47
CA ALA A 36 -12.88 22.70 -1.51
C ALA A 36 -12.64 21.67 -2.64
N ALA A 37 -12.80 22.10 -3.88
CA ALA A 37 -12.56 21.21 -5.04
C ALA A 37 -11.14 20.64 -4.95
N SER A 38 -11.00 19.31 -5.15
CA SER A 38 -9.69 18.66 -5.13
C SER A 38 -8.80 19.27 -6.20
N LYS A 39 -7.53 19.51 -5.84
CA LYS A 39 -6.51 20.01 -6.77
C LYS A 39 -5.71 18.86 -7.34
N HIS A 40 -5.16 19.08 -8.53
CA HIS A 40 -4.22 18.16 -9.15
C HIS A 40 -2.83 18.77 -9.17
N TYR A 41 -1.83 17.97 -8.81
CA TYR A 41 -0.42 18.36 -8.81
C TYR A 41 0.41 17.41 -9.66
N VAL A 42 1.59 17.87 -10.07
CA VAL A 42 2.58 17.05 -10.79
C VAL A 42 3.91 17.12 -10.04
N LEU A 43 4.49 15.96 -9.76
CA LEU A 43 5.81 15.84 -9.13
C LEU A 43 6.75 15.10 -10.08
N PRO A 44 7.60 15.82 -10.85
CA PRO A 44 8.55 15.19 -11.75
C PRO A 44 9.72 14.54 -11.01
N ALA A 45 10.32 13.51 -11.62
CA ALA A 45 11.49 12.82 -11.06
C ALA A 45 12.80 13.57 -11.38
N THR A 46 12.92 14.80 -10.90
CA THR A 46 14.17 15.58 -11.00
C THR A 46 15.16 15.15 -9.90
N PRO A 47 16.46 15.44 -10.01
CA PRO A 47 17.44 15.13 -8.97
C PRO A 47 17.05 15.64 -7.57
N GLU A 48 16.36 16.79 -7.49
CA GLU A 48 15.91 17.39 -6.24
C GLU A 48 14.72 16.64 -5.62
N ASN A 49 13.93 15.94 -6.44
CA ASN A 49 12.71 15.27 -6.03
C ASN A 49 12.90 13.77 -5.78
N VAL A 50 14.07 13.22 -6.12
CA VAL A 50 14.37 11.79 -5.99
C VAL A 50 15.43 11.56 -4.93
N GLN A 51 15.18 10.59 -4.06
CA GLN A 51 16.15 10.05 -3.12
C GLN A 51 16.61 8.66 -3.59
N TRP A 52 17.83 8.27 -3.24
CA TRP A 52 18.38 6.97 -3.60
C TRP A 52 18.63 6.12 -2.35
N GLY A 53 17.87 5.03 -2.23
CA GLY A 53 18.06 3.98 -1.24
C GLY A 53 17.64 4.33 0.19
N TRP A 54 17.35 5.59 0.47
CA TRP A 54 17.00 6.06 1.81
C TRP A 54 15.78 6.98 1.79
N TYR A 55 14.82 6.74 2.70
CA TYR A 55 13.81 7.72 3.08
C TYR A 55 14.42 8.64 4.12
N ASP A 56 14.50 9.92 3.83
CA ASP A 56 14.97 10.93 4.77
C ASP A 56 13.80 11.81 5.26
N PRO A 57 13.25 11.56 6.46
CA PRO A 57 12.15 12.36 6.98
C PRO A 57 12.57 13.78 7.39
N GLY A 58 13.87 14.04 7.51
CA GLY A 58 14.44 15.37 7.77
C GLY A 58 14.44 16.28 6.54
N GLU A 59 14.22 15.71 5.35
CA GLU A 59 14.18 16.50 4.13
C GLU A 59 12.89 17.33 4.00
N LYS A 60 13.04 18.53 3.46
CA LYS A 60 11.89 19.39 3.17
C LYS A 60 10.97 18.68 2.17
N PRO A 61 9.64 18.64 2.44
CA PRO A 61 8.68 18.11 1.48
C PRO A 61 8.80 18.76 0.09
N ARG A 62 8.80 17.93 -0.94
CA ARG A 62 8.85 18.39 -2.34
C ARG A 62 7.50 18.95 -2.79
N LEU A 63 6.44 18.49 -2.12
CA LEU A 63 5.08 18.93 -2.38
C LEU A 63 4.28 18.91 -1.08
N VAL A 64 3.39 19.89 -0.90
CA VAL A 64 2.40 19.95 0.18
C VAL A 64 1.02 19.94 -0.45
N ILE A 65 0.19 18.97 -0.08
CA ILE A 65 -1.16 18.79 -0.61
C ILE A 65 -2.18 18.71 0.51
N ASN A 66 -3.46 18.81 0.18
CA ASN A 66 -4.54 18.52 1.11
C ASN A 66 -5.05 17.09 0.92
N SER A 67 -5.69 16.56 1.96
CA SER A 67 -6.41 15.28 1.87
C SER A 67 -7.44 15.34 0.74
N GLY A 68 -7.40 14.34 -0.16
CA GLY A 68 -8.28 14.25 -1.33
C GLY A 68 -7.76 14.94 -2.61
N ASP A 69 -6.68 15.70 -2.54
CA ASP A 69 -5.98 16.17 -3.75
C ASP A 69 -5.36 15.00 -4.50
N THR A 70 -5.09 15.17 -5.80
CA THR A 70 -4.42 14.15 -6.63
C THR A 70 -3.02 14.59 -7.02
N VAL A 71 -2.12 13.62 -7.19
CA VAL A 71 -0.74 13.87 -7.59
C VAL A 71 -0.33 12.89 -8.68
N SER A 72 0.10 13.40 -9.83
CA SER A 72 0.82 12.63 -10.85
C SER A 72 2.32 12.66 -10.53
N ILE A 73 2.88 11.53 -10.20
CA ILE A 73 4.28 11.35 -9.79
C ILE A 73 5.02 10.66 -10.94
N GLU A 74 6.12 11.25 -11.37
CA GLU A 74 7.07 10.58 -12.25
C GLU A 74 8.09 9.80 -11.43
N THR A 75 8.53 8.62 -11.94
CA THR A 75 9.59 7.82 -11.33
C THR A 75 10.77 7.62 -12.26
N ILE A 76 11.90 7.25 -11.69
CA ILE A 76 13.07 6.74 -12.43
C ILE A 76 13.41 5.34 -11.94
N SER A 77 14.10 4.56 -12.77
CA SER A 77 14.52 3.20 -12.44
C SER A 77 15.62 3.19 -11.38
N HIS A 78 16.02 2.00 -10.94
CA HIS A 78 17.04 1.78 -9.91
C HIS A 78 18.30 2.61 -10.10
N SER A 79 18.99 2.90 -8.98
CA SER A 79 20.29 3.60 -8.95
C SER A 79 20.27 4.92 -9.73
N LEU A 80 19.25 5.75 -9.50
CA LEU A 80 19.02 7.04 -10.17
C LEU A 80 18.97 6.92 -11.70
N GLY A 81 18.37 5.83 -12.22
CA GLY A 81 18.22 5.59 -13.65
C GLY A 81 19.52 5.18 -14.35
N GLN A 82 20.55 4.79 -13.60
CA GLN A 82 21.83 4.41 -14.19
C GLN A 82 21.81 2.98 -14.76
N ILE A 83 20.88 2.12 -14.30
CA ILE A 83 20.69 0.79 -14.92
C ILE A 83 19.87 0.98 -16.20
N LYS A 84 20.54 0.87 -17.33
CA LYS A 84 19.98 1.11 -18.67
C LYS A 84 20.64 0.20 -19.71
N PRO A 85 20.03 0.02 -20.88
CA PRO A 85 20.60 -0.82 -21.94
C PRO A 85 22.07 -0.53 -22.21
N GLY A 86 22.89 -1.57 -22.17
CA GLY A 86 24.35 -1.50 -22.34
C GLY A 86 25.16 -1.52 -21.04
N LEU A 87 24.56 -1.37 -19.87
CA LEU A 87 25.24 -1.61 -18.61
C LEU A 87 25.36 -3.11 -18.38
N ASP A 88 26.59 -3.58 -18.13
CA ASP A 88 26.87 -4.98 -17.84
C ASP A 88 26.72 -5.31 -16.34
N MET A 89 26.96 -6.56 -15.98
CA MET A 89 26.83 -7.03 -14.61
C MET A 89 27.85 -6.36 -13.67
N ASP A 90 29.07 -6.11 -14.13
CA ASP A 90 30.10 -5.43 -13.31
C ASP A 90 29.68 -4.00 -12.97
N GLY A 91 29.07 -3.31 -13.93
CA GLY A 91 28.47 -1.98 -13.71
C GLY A 91 27.33 -2.01 -12.69
N ILE A 92 26.46 -3.01 -12.75
CA ILE A 92 25.35 -3.20 -11.79
C ILE A 92 25.91 -3.48 -10.39
N VAL A 93 26.90 -4.37 -10.26
CA VAL A 93 27.57 -4.68 -8.99
C VAL A 93 28.22 -3.43 -8.39
N LYS A 94 28.87 -2.61 -9.22
CA LYS A 94 29.46 -1.35 -8.78
C LYS A 94 28.40 -0.41 -8.18
N LEU A 95 27.31 -0.18 -8.91
CA LEU A 95 26.19 0.67 -8.43
C LEU A 95 25.59 0.12 -7.13
N ARG A 96 25.46 -1.22 -7.02
CA ARG A 96 24.96 -1.84 -5.79
C ARG A 96 25.83 -1.58 -4.57
N LYS A 97 27.16 -1.50 -4.76
CA LYS A 97 28.12 -1.21 -3.69
C LYS A 97 28.23 0.28 -3.35
N GLU A 98 27.84 1.18 -4.24
CA GLU A 98 27.93 2.63 -4.02
C GLU A 98 26.93 3.15 -2.99
N ASN A 99 25.77 2.51 -2.83
CA ASN A 99 24.77 2.92 -1.84
C ASN A 99 24.66 1.90 -0.69
N ASP A 100 25.66 1.93 0.19
CA ASP A 100 25.79 1.00 1.29
C ASP A 100 24.61 1.07 2.27
N GLY A 101 23.91 -0.06 2.42
CA GLY A 101 22.75 -0.22 3.31
C GLY A 101 21.44 0.44 2.86
N GLY A 102 21.46 1.36 1.90
CA GLY A 102 20.28 2.06 1.44
C GLY A 102 19.39 1.25 0.50
N GLY A 103 20.00 0.51 -0.41
CA GLY A 103 19.30 -0.23 -1.46
C GLY A 103 19.38 0.44 -2.84
N PRO A 104 18.88 -0.25 -3.88
CA PRO A 104 18.96 0.23 -5.26
C PRO A 104 17.86 1.23 -5.62
N HIS A 105 16.81 1.33 -4.82
CA HIS A 105 15.57 2.01 -5.20
C HIS A 105 15.74 3.52 -5.31
N SER A 106 15.23 4.07 -6.39
CA SER A 106 15.09 5.51 -6.59
C SER A 106 13.64 5.88 -6.28
N ILE A 107 13.44 6.73 -5.29
CA ILE A 107 12.12 7.06 -4.76
C ILE A 107 11.84 8.56 -4.91
N THR A 108 10.68 8.90 -5.46
CA THR A 108 10.21 10.29 -5.63
C THR A 108 9.39 10.72 -4.42
N GLY A 109 9.72 11.87 -3.85
CA GLY A 109 9.10 12.43 -2.63
C GLY A 109 10.11 13.20 -1.79
N PRO A 110 9.77 13.56 -0.53
CA PRO A 110 8.51 13.29 0.18
C PRO A 110 7.37 14.23 -0.21
N ILE A 111 6.14 13.71 -0.16
CA ILE A 111 4.90 14.46 -0.29
C ILE A 111 4.26 14.59 1.09
N TYR A 112 4.00 15.82 1.53
CA TYR A 112 3.33 16.12 2.80
C TYR A 112 1.83 16.25 2.57
N VAL A 113 1.03 15.49 3.31
CA VAL A 113 -0.44 15.56 3.30
C VAL A 113 -0.92 16.38 4.50
N SER A 114 -1.47 17.56 4.24
CA SER A 114 -1.96 18.46 5.27
C SER A 114 -3.02 17.78 6.14
N GLY A 115 -2.88 17.91 7.46
CA GLY A 115 -3.82 17.34 8.43
C GLY A 115 -3.56 15.87 8.78
N ALA A 116 -2.61 15.17 8.13
CA ALA A 116 -2.21 13.84 8.59
C ALA A 116 -1.36 13.96 9.87
N GLU A 117 -1.75 13.23 10.91
CA GLU A 117 -1.10 13.22 12.22
C GLU A 117 -0.75 11.77 12.62
N PRO A 118 0.26 11.54 13.46
CA PRO A 118 0.58 10.21 13.97
C PRO A 118 -0.64 9.49 14.54
N GLY A 119 -0.81 8.23 14.14
CA GLY A 119 -1.96 7.39 14.52
C GLY A 119 -3.18 7.52 13.61
N ASP A 120 -3.15 8.37 12.58
CA ASP A 120 -4.12 8.34 11.49
C ASP A 120 -3.80 7.20 10.51
N THR A 121 -4.67 6.97 9.54
CA THR A 121 -4.40 6.13 8.38
C THR A 121 -4.44 6.98 7.11
N LEU A 122 -3.48 6.80 6.22
CA LEU A 122 -3.54 7.30 4.85
C LEU A 122 -4.17 6.23 3.95
N GLU A 123 -5.33 6.54 3.39
CA GLU A 123 -5.92 5.81 2.27
C GLU A 123 -5.34 6.40 0.99
N VAL A 124 -4.60 5.61 0.23
CA VAL A 124 -3.97 6.04 -1.03
C VAL A 124 -4.59 5.28 -2.18
N ARG A 125 -5.39 5.95 -2.97
CA ARG A 125 -5.98 5.40 -4.19
C ARG A 125 -4.97 5.52 -5.32
N ILE A 126 -4.69 4.43 -6.02
CA ILE A 126 -3.87 4.41 -7.23
C ILE A 126 -4.82 4.55 -8.43
N LEU A 127 -4.83 5.73 -9.02
CA LEU A 127 -5.81 6.06 -10.06
C LEU A 127 -5.35 5.64 -11.45
N LYS A 128 -4.03 5.77 -11.72
CA LYS A 128 -3.45 5.54 -13.04
C LYS A 128 -1.97 5.18 -12.91
N ILE A 129 -1.49 4.31 -13.80
CA ILE A 129 -0.05 4.02 -13.97
C ILE A 129 0.27 4.00 -15.46
N VAL A 130 1.28 4.75 -15.86
CA VAL A 130 1.78 4.82 -17.24
C VAL A 130 3.27 4.51 -17.25
N PRO A 131 3.69 3.31 -17.69
CA PRO A 131 5.10 2.95 -17.76
C PRO A 131 5.88 3.74 -18.80
N LYS A 132 7.21 3.83 -18.62
CA LYS A 132 8.18 4.17 -19.67
C LYS A 132 8.52 2.90 -20.48
N PRO A 133 9.08 3.04 -21.69
CA PRO A 133 9.19 1.92 -22.63
C PRO A 133 10.37 0.97 -22.37
N ASP A 134 11.22 1.26 -21.40
CA ASP A 134 12.41 0.44 -21.09
C ASP A 134 12.23 -0.28 -19.78
N ALA A 135 12.66 -1.55 -19.74
CA ALA A 135 12.66 -2.36 -18.55
C ALA A 135 13.88 -3.30 -18.50
N PHE A 136 14.14 -3.86 -17.33
CA PHE A 136 15.19 -4.86 -17.15
C PHE A 136 14.80 -5.85 -16.04
N ASN A 137 15.52 -6.95 -16.02
CA ASN A 137 15.54 -7.91 -14.91
C ASN A 137 16.98 -8.40 -14.75
N PHE A 138 17.42 -8.55 -13.50
CA PHE A 138 18.73 -9.13 -13.20
C PHE A 138 18.69 -9.93 -11.90
N ASN A 139 19.65 -10.85 -11.75
CA ASN A 139 20.10 -11.35 -10.46
C ASN A 139 21.59 -11.04 -10.30
N LEU A 140 22.00 -10.70 -9.09
CA LEU A 140 23.40 -10.43 -8.77
C LEU A 140 24.24 -11.74 -8.84
N PRO A 141 25.58 -11.64 -9.05
CA PRO A 141 26.46 -12.79 -9.02
C PRO A 141 26.44 -13.49 -7.67
N GLY A 142 25.97 -14.74 -7.62
CA GLY A 142 25.85 -15.49 -6.37
C GLY A 142 27.18 -15.80 -5.70
N LYS A 143 28.30 -15.78 -6.43
CA LYS A 143 29.64 -15.89 -5.86
C LYS A 143 30.00 -14.71 -4.93
N ASP A 144 29.48 -13.52 -5.22
CA ASP A 144 29.73 -12.28 -4.45
C ASP A 144 28.56 -11.93 -3.51
N PHE A 145 27.34 -12.38 -3.84
CA PHE A 145 26.09 -12.09 -3.16
C PHE A 145 25.27 -13.36 -2.90
N PRO A 146 25.77 -14.33 -2.11
CA PRO A 146 25.18 -15.67 -2.00
C PRO A 146 23.80 -15.71 -1.29
N THR A 147 23.40 -14.63 -0.66
CA THR A 147 22.11 -14.50 0.06
C THR A 147 21.12 -13.56 -0.62
N VAL A 148 21.45 -13.03 -1.79
CA VAL A 148 20.66 -12.03 -2.51
C VAL A 148 20.04 -12.66 -3.75
N GLY A 149 18.81 -13.13 -3.60
CA GLY A 149 18.11 -14.02 -4.53
C GLY A 149 17.93 -15.42 -3.93
N LEU A 150 16.80 -16.06 -4.21
CA LEU A 150 16.43 -17.33 -3.55
C LEU A 150 17.42 -18.47 -3.89
N LEU A 151 17.90 -18.52 -5.14
CA LEU A 151 18.84 -19.51 -5.63
C LEU A 151 20.18 -18.88 -6.02
N ALA A 152 20.57 -17.78 -5.38
CA ALA A 152 21.77 -17.03 -5.75
C ALA A 152 23.04 -17.88 -5.91
N PRO A 153 23.37 -18.85 -5.03
CA PRO A 153 24.57 -19.68 -5.17
C PRO A 153 24.60 -20.54 -6.44
N GLU A 154 23.45 -20.84 -7.03
CA GLU A 154 23.35 -21.63 -8.28
C GLU A 154 23.61 -20.78 -9.53
N PHE A 155 23.68 -19.46 -9.39
CA PHE A 155 23.92 -18.50 -10.47
C PHE A 155 25.15 -17.63 -10.17
N PRO A 156 26.37 -18.19 -10.15
CA PRO A 156 27.58 -17.55 -9.66
C PRO A 156 27.96 -16.27 -10.41
N GLU A 157 27.63 -16.17 -11.71
CA GLU A 157 28.01 -15.02 -12.54
C GLU A 157 26.89 -13.94 -12.62
N GLY A 158 25.71 -14.24 -12.07
CA GLY A 158 24.55 -13.38 -12.23
C GLY A 158 24.02 -13.36 -13.67
N PHE A 159 22.99 -12.55 -13.89
CA PHE A 159 22.37 -12.41 -15.21
C PHE A 159 21.67 -11.07 -15.30
N VAL A 160 21.74 -10.40 -16.45
CA VAL A 160 20.97 -9.18 -16.73
C VAL A 160 20.37 -9.26 -18.13
N ARG A 161 19.12 -8.83 -18.24
CA ARG A 161 18.45 -8.66 -19.54
C ARG A 161 17.67 -7.38 -19.57
N TYR A 162 17.75 -6.68 -20.71
CA TYR A 162 16.99 -5.45 -20.99
C TYR A 162 15.84 -5.76 -21.94
N TYR A 163 14.73 -5.06 -21.75
CA TYR A 163 13.49 -5.25 -22.50
C TYR A 163 12.99 -3.93 -23.07
N LYS A 164 12.36 -3.99 -24.25
CA LYS A 164 11.51 -2.94 -24.76
C LYS A 164 10.04 -3.32 -24.55
N LEU A 165 9.28 -2.44 -23.97
CA LEU A 165 7.87 -2.65 -23.66
C LEU A 165 7.01 -2.15 -24.82
N ASP A 166 6.08 -2.98 -25.30
CA ASP A 166 5.00 -2.58 -26.19
C ASP A 166 3.86 -2.00 -25.33
N LEU A 167 3.87 -0.69 -25.13
CA LEU A 167 2.89 -0.02 -24.26
C LEU A 167 1.49 0.10 -24.91
N VAL A 168 1.34 -0.23 -26.19
CA VAL A 168 0.04 -0.29 -26.86
C VAL A 168 -0.64 -1.62 -26.56
N LYS A 169 0.12 -2.72 -26.67
CA LYS A 169 -0.38 -4.06 -26.35
C LYS A 169 -0.25 -4.39 -24.86
N MET A 170 0.45 -3.58 -24.09
CA MET A 170 0.83 -3.86 -22.71
C MET A 170 1.52 -5.21 -22.58
N GLN A 171 2.58 -5.42 -23.37
CA GLN A 171 3.33 -6.67 -23.45
C GLN A 171 4.82 -6.43 -23.65
N THR A 172 5.63 -7.45 -23.35
CA THR A 172 7.02 -7.53 -23.78
C THR A 172 7.37 -8.97 -24.15
N GLN A 173 8.40 -9.12 -24.98
CA GLN A 173 8.90 -10.44 -25.37
C GLN A 173 10.10 -10.83 -24.50
N PHE A 174 9.95 -11.89 -23.69
CA PHE A 174 11.07 -12.44 -22.93
C PHE A 174 12.11 -13.08 -23.85
N LYS A 175 11.67 -13.91 -24.80
CA LYS A 175 12.44 -14.47 -25.91
C LYS A 175 11.46 -14.94 -27.00
N PRO A 176 11.92 -15.28 -28.22
CA PRO A 176 11.04 -15.84 -29.24
C PRO A 176 10.16 -16.96 -28.70
N GLY A 177 8.83 -16.77 -28.83
CA GLY A 177 7.83 -17.73 -28.34
C GLY A 177 7.37 -17.51 -26.89
N ILE A 178 7.94 -16.54 -26.13
CA ILE A 178 7.47 -16.21 -24.78
C ILE A 178 7.15 -14.71 -24.71
N VAL A 179 5.87 -14.41 -24.52
CA VAL A 179 5.34 -13.05 -24.34
C VAL A 179 4.86 -12.89 -22.90
N ILE A 180 5.16 -11.75 -22.31
CA ILE A 180 4.77 -11.38 -20.94
C ILE A 180 3.78 -10.21 -21.02
N ASP A 181 2.59 -10.38 -20.45
CA ASP A 181 1.65 -9.29 -20.25
C ASP A 181 2.12 -8.38 -19.11
N LEU A 182 2.05 -7.07 -19.33
CA LEU A 182 2.41 -6.07 -18.33
C LEU A 182 1.25 -5.88 -17.33
N GLN A 183 1.60 -5.76 -16.06
CA GLN A 183 0.70 -5.43 -14.96
C GLN A 183 1.44 -4.46 -14.02
N PRO A 184 1.49 -3.17 -14.38
CA PRO A 184 2.30 -2.19 -13.64
C PRO A 184 1.78 -1.95 -12.23
N PHE A 185 2.69 -1.91 -11.25
CA PHE A 185 2.43 -1.55 -9.86
C PHE A 185 3.69 -1.00 -9.20
N PRO A 186 3.59 -0.12 -8.19
CA PRO A 186 4.75 0.30 -7.42
C PRO A 186 5.21 -0.82 -6.49
N GLY A 187 6.45 -1.32 -6.64
CA GLY A 187 7.09 -2.24 -5.68
C GLY A 187 7.27 -1.53 -4.35
N THR A 188 7.74 -0.28 -4.41
CA THR A 188 7.94 0.55 -3.24
C THR A 188 6.91 1.68 -3.14
N PHE A 189 6.17 1.69 -2.04
CA PHE A 189 5.32 2.80 -1.61
C PHE A 189 5.41 2.95 -0.09
N ALA A 190 5.81 4.13 0.40
CA ALA A 190 6.12 4.31 1.82
C ALA A 190 5.58 5.61 2.39
N VAL A 191 5.34 5.60 3.71
CA VAL A 191 5.24 6.79 4.55
C VAL A 191 6.49 6.94 5.42
N GLY A 192 6.72 8.16 5.94
CA GLY A 192 7.83 8.44 6.84
C GLY A 192 7.72 7.65 8.15
N VAL A 193 8.86 7.18 8.66
CA VAL A 193 8.97 6.45 9.93
C VAL A 193 9.66 7.34 10.96
N ASP A 194 9.22 7.25 12.21
CA ASP A 194 9.94 7.86 13.32
C ASP A 194 11.32 7.19 13.45
N PRO A 195 12.43 7.95 13.43
CA PRO A 195 13.76 7.39 13.62
C PRO A 195 13.94 6.64 14.96
N ASN A 196 13.04 6.89 15.92
CA ASN A 196 13.04 6.21 17.21
C ASN A 196 12.18 4.92 17.23
N GLU A 197 11.49 4.61 16.13
CA GLU A 197 10.77 3.34 16.03
C GLU A 197 11.77 2.19 16.11
N PRO A 198 11.64 1.30 17.10
CA PRO A 198 12.62 0.25 17.30
C PRO A 198 12.72 -0.68 16.09
N ASP A 199 13.91 -0.95 15.64
CA ASP A 199 14.16 -2.03 14.69
C ASP A 199 13.86 -3.35 15.39
N ALA A 200 12.84 -4.02 14.92
CA ALA A 200 12.27 -5.12 15.65
C ALA A 200 13.11 -6.39 15.62
N LYS A 201 14.32 -6.45 15.03
CA LYS A 201 15.16 -7.67 15.10
C LYS A 201 16.39 -7.67 14.19
N ALA A 202 17.12 -8.81 14.24
CA ALA A 202 18.34 -9.11 13.54
C ALA A 202 18.37 -8.66 12.05
N GLY A 203 19.51 -8.21 11.62
CA GLY A 203 19.77 -7.66 10.30
C GLY A 203 20.26 -6.21 10.36
N PRO A 204 20.70 -5.60 9.25
CA PRO A 204 21.12 -4.21 9.24
C PRO A 204 20.00 -3.30 9.78
N PRO A 205 20.30 -2.25 10.54
CA PRO A 205 19.30 -1.39 11.15
C PRO A 205 18.36 -0.81 10.08
N ILE A 206 17.09 -0.61 10.44
CA ILE A 206 16.14 0.09 9.59
C ILE A 206 16.62 1.53 9.35
N HIS A 207 17.22 2.13 10.38
CA HIS A 207 17.70 3.49 10.34
C HIS A 207 19.23 3.56 10.30
N ASP A 208 19.76 4.52 9.56
CA ASP A 208 21.17 4.88 9.65
C ASP A 208 21.41 5.88 10.79
N ALA A 209 22.68 6.23 11.01
CA ALA A 209 23.08 7.19 12.04
C ALA A 209 22.51 8.62 11.84
N LYS A 210 21.95 8.92 10.66
CA LYS A 210 21.29 10.19 10.34
C LYS A 210 19.76 10.12 10.52
N GLY A 211 19.22 8.98 10.93
CA GLY A 211 17.78 8.77 11.07
C GLY A 211 17.05 8.49 9.75
N ARG A 212 17.78 8.19 8.67
CA ARG A 212 17.19 7.81 7.40
C ARG A 212 16.82 6.32 7.42
N THR A 213 15.70 5.97 6.83
CA THR A 213 15.22 4.58 6.73
C THR A 213 15.60 3.97 5.39
N SER A 214 16.14 2.75 5.39
CA SER A 214 16.49 2.00 4.17
C SER A 214 15.24 1.63 3.37
N THR A 215 15.33 1.73 2.03
CA THR A 215 14.25 1.34 1.11
C THR A 215 14.18 -0.17 0.88
N LEU A 216 15.16 -0.96 1.35
CA LEU A 216 15.24 -2.40 1.08
C LEU A 216 14.16 -3.24 1.73
N ARG A 217 13.64 -2.80 2.88
CA ARG A 217 12.82 -3.67 3.71
C ARG A 217 11.37 -3.22 3.73
N PRO A 218 10.43 -4.12 3.44
CA PRO A 218 9.03 -3.88 3.75
C PRO A 218 8.82 -3.86 5.27
N TRP A 219 7.93 -2.97 5.73
CA TRP A 219 7.58 -2.83 7.14
C TRP A 219 6.19 -2.20 7.32
N LYS A 220 5.86 -1.83 8.55
CA LYS A 220 4.60 -1.15 8.89
C LYS A 220 4.37 0.16 8.11
N ASN A 221 5.43 0.82 7.67
CA ASN A 221 5.36 2.03 6.85
C ASN A 221 5.15 1.75 5.35
N GLY A 222 4.92 0.51 4.94
CA GLY A 222 4.93 0.08 3.55
C GLY A 222 6.35 -0.27 3.09
N SER A 223 7.00 0.64 2.39
CA SER A 223 8.33 0.48 1.80
C SER A 223 8.33 -0.52 0.64
N ASN A 224 9.27 -1.44 0.58
CA ASN A 224 9.46 -2.43 -0.48
C ASN A 224 8.47 -3.60 -0.35
N MET A 225 7.20 -3.33 -0.58
CA MET A 225 6.13 -4.31 -0.36
C MET A 225 6.03 -5.36 -1.46
N ASP A 226 6.33 -4.98 -2.70
CA ASP A 226 6.28 -5.83 -3.90
C ASP A 226 4.93 -6.52 -4.11
N LEU A 227 3.87 -5.83 -3.70
CA LEU A 227 2.50 -6.34 -3.81
C LEU A 227 1.97 -6.08 -5.23
N ASN A 228 1.96 -7.10 -6.07
CA ASN A 228 1.59 -6.97 -7.48
C ASN A 228 0.09 -6.70 -7.72
N GLU A 229 -0.74 -6.73 -6.69
CA GLU A 229 -2.13 -6.30 -6.70
C GLU A 229 -2.30 -4.76 -6.59
N LEU A 230 -1.24 -4.00 -6.30
CA LEU A 230 -1.28 -2.52 -6.23
C LEU A 230 -1.33 -1.85 -7.61
N GLN A 231 -2.15 -2.35 -8.50
CA GLN A 231 -2.36 -1.81 -9.84
C GLN A 231 -3.30 -0.59 -9.82
N ALA A 232 -3.43 0.09 -10.95
CA ALA A 232 -4.43 1.15 -11.11
C ALA A 232 -5.84 0.64 -10.76
N GLY A 233 -6.57 1.38 -9.92
CA GLY A 233 -7.88 1.00 -9.38
C GLY A 233 -7.82 0.29 -8.03
N SER A 234 -6.63 0.04 -7.46
CA SER A 234 -6.45 -0.43 -6.09
C SER A 234 -6.33 0.74 -5.10
N THR A 235 -6.46 0.41 -3.82
CA THR A 235 -6.28 1.34 -2.71
C THR A 235 -5.34 0.71 -1.68
N LEU A 236 -4.33 1.48 -1.25
CA LEU A 236 -3.39 1.10 -0.19
C LEU A 236 -3.69 1.90 1.07
N TYR A 237 -3.67 1.25 2.22
CA TYR A 237 -3.85 1.86 3.53
C TYR A 237 -2.57 1.75 4.34
N LEU A 238 -2.06 2.88 4.81
CA LEU A 238 -0.80 2.98 5.54
C LEU A 238 -0.99 3.69 6.88
N PRO A 239 -0.41 3.20 7.99
CA PRO A 239 -0.40 3.94 9.25
C PRO A 239 0.47 5.19 9.13
N VAL A 240 0.04 6.29 9.75
CA VAL A 240 0.80 7.53 9.81
C VAL A 240 1.66 7.54 11.07
N PHE A 241 2.98 7.64 10.92
CA PHE A 241 3.94 7.74 12.04
C PHE A 241 4.43 9.16 12.27
N LEU A 242 4.50 9.96 11.20
CA LEU A 242 4.99 11.33 11.24
C LEU A 242 3.93 12.30 10.73
N LYS A 243 3.94 13.52 11.27
CA LYS A 243 3.08 14.60 10.79
C LYS A 243 3.21 14.80 9.29
N GLY A 244 2.08 14.83 8.60
CA GLY A 244 2.02 14.95 7.14
C GLY A 244 2.23 13.61 6.40
N GLY A 245 2.46 12.50 7.09
CA GLY A 245 2.65 11.18 6.51
C GLY A 245 3.96 11.03 5.75
N LEU A 246 4.37 12.00 4.94
CA LEU A 246 5.58 12.00 4.11
C LEU A 246 5.61 10.82 3.14
N ILE A 247 4.91 10.94 2.02
CA ILE A 247 4.78 9.85 1.03
C ILE A 247 5.96 9.84 0.06
N TRP A 248 6.51 8.64 -0.19
CA TRP A 248 7.43 8.34 -1.30
C TRP A 248 6.92 7.17 -2.11
N THR A 249 7.23 7.16 -3.40
CA THR A 249 7.04 6.01 -4.27
C THR A 249 8.15 5.90 -5.30
N GLY A 250 8.43 4.69 -5.74
CA GLY A 250 9.46 4.38 -6.72
C GLY A 250 9.50 2.89 -6.95
N ASP A 251 10.67 2.37 -7.36
CA ASP A 251 10.80 0.94 -7.58
C ASP A 251 9.65 0.40 -8.44
N SER A 252 9.66 0.87 -9.67
CA SER A 252 8.50 0.73 -10.55
C SER A 252 8.55 -0.61 -11.27
N HIS A 253 7.60 -1.48 -10.99
CA HIS A 253 7.50 -2.80 -11.59
C HIS A 253 6.49 -2.81 -12.73
N CYS A 254 6.87 -3.34 -13.88
CA CYS A 254 5.96 -3.55 -15.00
C CYS A 254 5.35 -4.97 -15.01
N ARG A 255 5.94 -5.90 -14.28
CA ARG A 255 5.43 -7.25 -13.98
C ARG A 255 6.28 -7.91 -12.90
N GLN A 256 5.65 -8.62 -11.98
CA GLN A 256 6.32 -9.51 -11.03
C GLN A 256 5.49 -10.77 -10.82
N GLY A 257 6.15 -11.91 -10.75
CA GLY A 257 5.56 -13.13 -10.21
C GLY A 257 5.66 -13.15 -8.69
N ASN A 258 4.64 -13.67 -8.02
CA ASN A 258 4.68 -13.83 -6.57
C ASN A 258 5.90 -14.65 -6.15
N GLY A 259 6.64 -14.12 -5.16
CA GLY A 259 7.92 -14.66 -4.70
C GLY A 259 9.15 -13.86 -5.14
N GLU A 260 9.11 -13.14 -6.26
CA GLU A 260 10.22 -12.32 -6.80
C GLU A 260 11.60 -13.04 -6.77
N VAL A 261 11.59 -14.30 -7.12
CA VAL A 261 12.58 -15.32 -6.70
C VAL A 261 14.03 -15.08 -7.12
N ASN A 262 14.29 -14.29 -8.18
CA ASN A 262 15.65 -14.03 -8.64
C ASN A 262 16.25 -12.71 -8.15
N LEU A 263 15.51 -11.89 -7.40
CA LEU A 263 15.89 -10.59 -6.83
C LEU A 263 15.17 -9.38 -7.41
N THR A 264 14.76 -9.41 -8.68
CA THR A 264 14.11 -8.26 -9.32
C THR A 264 12.84 -8.70 -10.06
N ALA A 265 11.91 -7.78 -10.17
CA ALA A 265 10.76 -7.87 -11.06
C ALA A 265 11.17 -7.61 -12.54
N LEU A 266 10.22 -7.31 -13.39
CA LEU A 266 10.44 -6.58 -14.63
C LEU A 266 10.50 -5.09 -14.27
N GLU A 267 11.70 -4.66 -13.87
CA GLU A 267 11.99 -3.32 -13.39
C GLU A 267 11.82 -2.29 -14.49
N CYS A 268 11.15 -1.20 -14.21
CA CYS A 268 10.96 -0.13 -15.17
C CYS A 268 10.98 1.25 -14.49
N ALA A 269 10.39 2.24 -15.14
CA ALA A 269 10.09 3.54 -14.56
C ALA A 269 8.70 3.96 -15.06
N TYR A 270 8.05 4.88 -14.34
CA TYR A 270 6.78 5.41 -14.78
C TYR A 270 6.93 6.84 -15.31
N LYS A 271 6.27 7.09 -16.44
CA LYS A 271 5.97 8.43 -16.85
C LYS A 271 5.01 9.09 -15.86
N GLU A 272 4.14 8.28 -15.28
CA GLU A 272 3.12 8.74 -14.33
C GLU A 272 2.62 7.59 -13.47
N ILE A 273 2.59 7.80 -12.16
CA ILE A 273 1.67 7.13 -11.24
C ILE A 273 0.82 8.21 -10.60
N GLU A 274 -0.49 8.18 -10.84
CA GLU A 274 -1.43 9.14 -10.25
C GLU A 274 -2.06 8.54 -9.00
N ILE A 275 -1.94 9.28 -7.90
CA ILE A 275 -2.47 8.87 -6.59
C ILE A 275 -3.40 9.93 -6.02
N GLN A 276 -4.32 9.49 -5.15
CA GLN A 276 -5.17 10.34 -4.32
C GLN A 276 -5.03 9.94 -2.85
N PRO A 277 -4.20 10.63 -2.06
CA PRO A 277 -4.09 10.38 -0.62
C PRO A 277 -5.26 11.02 0.13
N ILE A 278 -5.89 10.26 1.03
CA ILE A 278 -7.00 10.68 1.88
C ILE A 278 -6.66 10.36 3.34
N VAL A 279 -6.76 11.34 4.22
CA VAL A 279 -6.53 11.16 5.66
C VAL A 279 -7.78 10.57 6.30
N ARG A 280 -7.63 9.41 6.95
CA ARG A 280 -8.69 8.70 7.69
C ARG A 280 -8.44 8.80 9.20
N LYS A 281 -9.10 9.77 9.86
CA LYS A 281 -8.94 10.05 11.30
C LYS A 281 -9.44 8.94 12.22
N HIS A 282 -10.44 8.19 11.79
CA HIS A 282 -11.12 7.18 12.62
C HIS A 282 -10.82 5.75 12.20
N LEU A 283 -10.08 5.57 11.13
CA LEU A 283 -9.57 4.27 10.71
C LEU A 283 -8.19 4.06 11.36
N LYS A 284 -8.05 2.98 12.12
CA LYS A 284 -6.76 2.60 12.73
C LYS A 284 -6.21 1.39 12.01
N THR A 285 -4.93 1.46 11.66
CA THR A 285 -4.21 0.32 11.10
C THR A 285 -2.79 0.28 11.67
N ASP A 286 -2.33 -0.91 12.03
CA ASP A 286 -0.98 -1.14 12.56
C ASP A 286 -0.02 -1.64 11.47
N TRP A 287 -0.57 -2.22 10.41
CA TRP A 287 0.15 -2.77 9.28
C TRP A 287 -0.46 -2.28 7.97
N PRO A 288 0.32 -2.20 6.88
CA PRO A 288 -0.22 -1.97 5.56
C PRO A 288 -1.27 -3.00 5.20
N TRP A 289 -2.33 -2.56 4.57
CA TRP A 289 -3.28 -3.42 3.90
C TRP A 289 -3.80 -2.73 2.64
N ALA A 290 -4.36 -3.50 1.74
CA ALA A 290 -4.85 -2.96 0.48
C ALA A 290 -6.21 -3.52 0.13
N GLU A 291 -6.86 -2.89 -0.83
CA GLU A 291 -8.04 -3.45 -1.47
C GLU A 291 -8.01 -3.23 -2.98
N THR A 292 -8.57 -4.21 -3.66
CA THR A 292 -8.90 -4.13 -5.08
C THR A 292 -10.43 -4.06 -5.24
N LYS A 293 -10.88 -4.03 -6.47
CA LYS A 293 -12.31 -4.15 -6.75
C LYS A 293 -12.91 -5.45 -6.20
N THR A 294 -12.11 -6.51 -6.11
CA THR A 294 -12.55 -7.88 -5.82
C THR A 294 -12.15 -8.39 -4.46
N ASP A 295 -11.09 -7.86 -3.85
CA ASP A 295 -10.49 -8.45 -2.65
C ASP A 295 -10.06 -7.39 -1.64
N TRP A 296 -10.05 -7.75 -0.37
CA TRP A 296 -9.27 -7.12 0.69
C TRP A 296 -7.97 -7.91 0.88
N ILE A 297 -6.85 -7.21 1.12
CA ILE A 297 -5.51 -7.79 1.11
C ILE A 297 -4.77 -7.36 2.35
N PHE A 298 -4.33 -8.32 3.16
CA PHE A 298 -3.63 -8.08 4.44
C PHE A 298 -2.21 -8.60 4.35
N MET A 299 -1.24 -7.79 4.76
CA MET A 299 0.17 -8.07 4.59
C MET A 299 0.86 -8.41 5.91
N GLY A 300 1.89 -9.25 5.83
CA GLY A 300 2.79 -9.55 6.92
C GLY A 300 4.22 -9.65 6.41
N TYR A 301 5.16 -9.10 7.19
CA TYR A 301 6.58 -9.05 6.83
C TYR A 301 7.43 -9.50 8.01
N ASP A 302 8.34 -10.45 7.76
CA ASP A 302 9.34 -10.90 8.74
C ASP A 302 10.52 -11.57 8.03
N GLU A 303 11.65 -11.69 8.68
CA GLU A 303 12.79 -12.45 8.16
C GLU A 303 12.49 -13.95 8.06
N ASP A 304 11.63 -14.46 8.93
CA ASP A 304 11.05 -15.81 8.85
C ASP A 304 9.72 -15.78 8.09
N LEU A 305 9.66 -16.53 6.98
CA LEU A 305 8.47 -16.63 6.14
C LEU A 305 7.24 -17.14 6.90
N ASN A 306 7.42 -18.07 7.85
CA ASN A 306 6.32 -18.58 8.68
C ASN A 306 5.77 -17.48 9.59
N GLN A 307 6.65 -16.64 10.13
CA GLN A 307 6.24 -15.51 10.95
C GLN A 307 5.54 -14.43 10.09
N ALA A 308 6.03 -14.16 8.88
CA ALA A 308 5.36 -13.28 7.93
C ALA A 308 3.94 -13.78 7.61
N MET A 309 3.77 -15.08 7.34
CA MET A 309 2.44 -15.71 7.15
C MET A 309 1.56 -15.52 8.37
N LYS A 310 2.08 -15.76 9.57
CA LYS A 310 1.34 -15.58 10.81
C LYS A 310 0.83 -14.16 10.98
N ILE A 311 1.69 -13.16 10.74
CA ILE A 311 1.30 -11.74 10.81
C ILE A 311 0.19 -11.43 9.79
N ALA A 312 0.31 -11.87 8.53
CA ALA A 312 -0.71 -11.63 7.51
C ALA A 312 -2.07 -12.23 7.90
N VAL A 313 -2.07 -13.46 8.45
CA VAL A 313 -3.29 -14.12 8.93
C VAL A 313 -3.86 -13.40 10.17
N GLU A 314 -3.03 -12.98 11.10
CA GLU A 314 -3.46 -12.22 12.28
C GLU A 314 -4.14 -10.89 11.88
N GLN A 315 -3.56 -10.15 10.90
CA GLN A 315 -4.18 -8.94 10.35
C GLN A 315 -5.52 -9.25 9.68
N THR A 316 -5.60 -10.33 8.90
CA THR A 316 -6.83 -10.80 8.27
C THR A 316 -7.92 -11.09 9.30
N VAL A 317 -7.62 -11.88 10.33
CA VAL A 317 -8.56 -12.26 11.38
C VAL A 317 -8.99 -11.05 12.20
N HIS A 318 -8.05 -10.18 12.55
CA HIS A 318 -8.34 -8.94 13.28
C HIS A 318 -9.31 -8.06 12.48
N TRP A 319 -9.01 -7.83 11.20
CA TRP A 319 -9.87 -7.02 10.34
C TRP A 319 -11.27 -7.62 10.20
N LEU A 320 -11.38 -8.90 9.85
CA LEU A 320 -12.66 -9.58 9.69
C LEU A 320 -13.53 -9.50 10.95
N SER A 321 -12.95 -9.72 12.14
CA SER A 321 -13.68 -9.70 13.41
C SER A 321 -14.01 -8.30 13.91
N SER A 322 -13.32 -7.25 13.41
CA SER A 322 -13.56 -5.85 13.80
C SER A 322 -14.57 -5.13 12.91
N GLN A 323 -14.88 -5.70 11.73
CA GLN A 323 -15.78 -5.06 10.78
C GLN A 323 -17.26 -5.23 11.17
N GLN A 324 -18.04 -4.18 10.93
CA GLN A 324 -19.50 -4.21 11.12
C GLN A 324 -20.25 -4.75 9.91
N ILE A 325 -19.53 -5.17 8.91
CA ILE A 325 -20.10 -5.66 7.63
C ILE A 325 -20.99 -6.88 7.86
N VAL A 326 -20.40 -7.91 8.43
CA VAL A 326 -21.08 -9.08 8.98
C VAL A 326 -20.39 -9.34 10.32
N PRO A 327 -21.00 -9.00 11.46
CA PRO A 327 -20.39 -9.24 12.76
C PRO A 327 -20.03 -10.72 12.93
N MET A 328 -18.79 -11.00 13.34
CA MET A 328 -18.30 -12.36 13.58
C MET A 328 -17.29 -12.42 14.72
N SER A 329 -17.19 -13.55 15.38
CA SER A 329 -16.18 -13.79 16.40
C SER A 329 -14.78 -13.96 15.76
N ARG A 330 -13.73 -13.90 16.58
CA ARG A 330 -12.36 -14.18 16.09
C ARG A 330 -12.21 -15.60 15.55
N GLU A 331 -12.90 -16.56 16.17
CA GLU A 331 -12.92 -17.97 15.75
C GLU A 331 -13.60 -18.12 14.39
N GLU A 332 -14.73 -17.46 14.19
CA GLU A 332 -15.44 -17.42 12.89
C GLU A 332 -14.60 -16.75 11.82
N ALA A 333 -13.94 -15.61 12.15
CA ALA A 333 -13.04 -14.91 11.25
C ALA A 333 -11.84 -15.79 10.83
N TYR A 334 -11.28 -16.53 11.78
CA TYR A 334 -10.17 -17.46 11.52
C TYR A 334 -10.62 -18.63 10.64
N ALA A 335 -11.78 -19.21 10.93
CA ALA A 335 -12.36 -20.26 10.09
C ALA A 335 -12.66 -19.76 8.68
N LEU A 336 -13.24 -18.56 8.54
CA LEU A 336 -13.52 -17.96 7.24
C LEU A 336 -12.22 -17.69 6.45
N ALA A 337 -11.21 -17.15 7.09
CA ALA A 337 -9.89 -16.94 6.47
C ALA A 337 -9.30 -18.25 5.92
N SER A 338 -9.47 -19.37 6.64
CA SER A 338 -9.01 -20.70 6.20
C SER A 338 -9.81 -21.26 5.00
N ILE A 339 -11.09 -20.91 4.89
CA ILE A 339 -11.97 -21.48 3.87
C ILE A 339 -11.88 -20.68 2.54
N VAL A 340 -11.76 -19.35 2.60
CA VAL A 340 -11.85 -18.50 1.41
C VAL A 340 -10.60 -17.65 1.17
N GLY A 341 -9.69 -17.59 2.14
CA GLY A 341 -8.47 -16.80 2.04
C GLY A 341 -7.48 -17.41 1.04
N ASP A 342 -6.89 -16.57 0.21
CA ASP A 342 -5.78 -16.91 -0.69
C ASP A 342 -4.52 -16.20 -0.19
N CYS A 343 -3.70 -16.92 0.58
CA CYS A 343 -2.45 -16.40 1.12
C CYS A 343 -1.27 -16.79 0.23
N ARG A 344 -0.50 -15.80 -0.19
CA ARG A 344 0.59 -15.93 -1.16
C ARG A 344 1.89 -15.38 -0.60
N VAL A 345 3.01 -15.92 -1.06
CA VAL A 345 4.33 -15.32 -0.82
C VAL A 345 4.51 -14.15 -1.77
N THR A 346 4.61 -12.95 -1.23
CA THR A 346 4.74 -11.72 -2.02
C THR A 346 6.13 -11.62 -2.64
N GLN A 347 7.17 -11.67 -1.81
CA GLN A 347 8.59 -11.75 -2.18
C GLN A 347 9.41 -12.47 -1.08
N VAL A 348 10.61 -12.96 -1.44
CA VAL A 348 11.52 -13.69 -0.52
C VAL A 348 12.95 -13.18 -0.54
N VAL A 349 13.20 -12.01 -1.15
CA VAL A 349 14.54 -11.53 -1.50
C VAL A 349 14.97 -10.23 -0.79
N ASP A 350 14.07 -9.55 -0.06
CA ASP A 350 14.31 -8.22 0.51
C ASP A 350 14.64 -8.24 2.01
N ILE A 351 15.38 -9.23 2.45
CA ILE A 351 15.74 -9.45 3.87
C ILE A 351 14.50 -9.83 4.69
N ARG A 352 13.47 -8.97 4.76
CA ARG A 352 12.15 -9.33 5.27
C ARG A 352 11.30 -9.88 4.14
N LYS A 353 10.88 -11.11 4.27
CA LYS A 353 9.98 -11.78 3.33
C LYS A 353 8.57 -11.26 3.50
N GLY A 354 7.83 -11.20 2.41
CA GLY A 354 6.46 -10.74 2.39
C GLY A 354 5.46 -11.87 2.16
N VAL A 355 4.37 -11.82 2.90
CA VAL A 355 3.17 -12.64 2.65
C VAL A 355 1.98 -11.70 2.62
N HIS A 356 1.04 -11.95 1.70
CA HIS A 356 -0.26 -11.29 1.69
C HIS A 356 -1.38 -12.31 1.64
N CYS A 357 -2.47 -12.04 2.36
CA CYS A 357 -3.68 -12.85 2.37
C CYS A 357 -4.84 -12.06 1.76
N MET A 358 -5.49 -12.61 0.74
CA MET A 358 -6.59 -12.00 0.01
C MET A 358 -7.91 -12.61 0.46
N ILE A 359 -8.87 -11.77 0.80
CA ILE A 359 -10.25 -12.17 1.14
C ILE A 359 -11.20 -11.65 0.07
N PRO A 360 -11.87 -12.53 -0.67
CA PRO A 360 -12.72 -12.12 -1.78
C PRO A 360 -14.01 -11.45 -1.29
N LYS A 361 -14.23 -10.19 -1.73
CA LYS A 361 -15.41 -9.38 -1.36
C LYS A 361 -16.75 -10.05 -1.73
N ARG A 362 -16.76 -10.91 -2.76
CA ARG A 362 -17.95 -11.58 -3.26
C ARG A 362 -18.62 -12.54 -2.26
N VAL A 363 -17.88 -13.01 -1.24
CA VAL A 363 -18.44 -13.92 -0.24
C VAL A 363 -19.35 -13.20 0.77
N PHE A 364 -19.28 -11.88 0.82
CA PHE A 364 -20.11 -11.04 1.70
C PHE A 364 -21.38 -10.61 0.93
N VAL A 365 -22.38 -11.48 0.90
CA VAL A 365 -23.66 -11.22 0.21
C VAL A 365 -24.51 -10.21 1.01
N GLY A 366 -25.18 -9.29 0.31
CA GLY A 366 -26.03 -8.24 0.91
C GLY A 366 -25.41 -6.88 1.07
N GLN A 367 -24.12 -6.71 0.75
CA GLN A 367 -23.37 -5.45 0.93
C GLN A 367 -23.31 -4.51 -0.27
N ARG A 368 -23.95 -4.83 -1.37
CA ARG A 368 -23.89 -3.98 -2.59
C ARG A 368 -24.51 -2.57 -2.42
N GLN A 369 -25.09 -2.24 -1.26
CA GLN A 369 -25.81 -0.98 -1.04
C GLN A 369 -25.16 0.01 -0.07
N VAL A 370 -24.12 -0.35 0.69
CA VAL A 370 -23.55 0.55 1.73
C VAL A 370 -22.31 1.33 1.26
N ALA A 371 -21.65 0.92 0.20
CA ALA A 371 -20.38 1.51 -0.24
C ALA A 371 -20.50 2.88 -0.95
N HIS A 372 -21.70 3.43 -1.19
CA HIS A 372 -21.90 4.69 -1.92
C HIS A 372 -22.69 5.77 -1.18
N GLN A 373 -22.95 5.62 0.11
CA GLN A 373 -23.64 6.66 0.90
C GLN A 373 -22.73 7.29 1.95
N GLY A 374 -21.61 7.80 1.57
CA GLY A 374 -20.66 8.47 2.44
C GLY A 374 -19.62 9.27 1.65
N SER A 375 -20.10 10.10 0.70
CA SER A 375 -19.27 11.14 0.09
C SER A 375 -19.32 12.44 0.90
#